data_70359df47b1f302938a743afa95c9b07
#
_entry.id   70359df47b1f302938a743afa95c9b07
#
_cell.length_a   1.000
_cell.length_b   1.000
_cell.length_c   1.000
_cell.angle_alpha   90.00
_cell.angle_beta   90.00
_cell.angle_gamma   90.00
#
_symmetry.space_group_name_H-M   'P 1'
#
loop_
_entity.id
_entity.type
_entity.pdbx_description
1 polymer ?
#
loop_
_entity_poly.entity_id
_entity_poly.type
_entity_poly.pdbx_seq_one_letter_code
_entity_poly.pdbx_strand_id
1 'polypeptide(L)'
;MAEARPARDPAKQRTPRAVHALLGIGLGLAVSFGVVRLASRDRGPPAPAPSVKLAGGVLREDAGSMDEILVQYVPLFDPLVRDAYTDFLGTLDGSTRVVAVVPKPDGRGEPAAEGFRRLLGAIDASGALLARTRVVEVEGPISVWSKDRALVLGPTPDSPRTGLVVPVPPDPRWKERANDWRTLAQVAQAMPERFYVRQLPLDFDAGDFDVAGDHVLVDDNLVTKNRSRGIGDVGELRKLVEGLLARPVTVLGEADGDVPRHHMSMYMAALDGGVALVGDPRAARAVVGDAFVPGETDPDTGEPLRADFSDAMLARFDRAAAALEAGGWRVVRIPEVPFLDKTYMAYTNGVYETRGGARTAWMPVFDVPELDAKARAVYESLGWRVRPVRVRKLYALHGTIGCLVNVLARGAR
;
A
#
# COMPACT_ATOMS: atom_id res chain seq x y z
N MET A 1 17.29 44.10 -65.14
CA MET A 1 17.52 42.68 -65.31
C MET A 1 17.93 42.13 -63.95
N ALA A 2 17.02 41.51 -63.24
CA ALA A 2 17.29 40.90 -61.95
C ALA A 2 16.98 39.38 -62.12
N GLU A 3 18.00 38.56 -61.96
CA GLU A 3 17.91 37.10 -62.07
C GLU A 3 17.17 36.50 -60.86
N ALA A 4 16.15 35.71 -61.11
CA ALA A 4 15.41 34.95 -60.13
C ALA A 4 16.19 33.70 -59.72
N ARG A 5 16.41 33.50 -58.40
CA ARG A 5 16.94 32.28 -57.84
C ARG A 5 15.80 31.22 -57.73
N PRO A 6 16.07 29.94 -58.03
CA PRO A 6 15.05 28.91 -57.91
C PRO A 6 14.77 28.57 -56.45
N ALA A 7 13.49 28.29 -56.18
CA ALA A 7 12.99 27.85 -54.89
C ALA A 7 13.51 26.44 -54.50
N ARG A 8 13.98 26.29 -53.29
CA ARG A 8 14.37 24.96 -52.73
C ARG A 8 13.15 24.18 -52.31
N ASP A 9 13.04 22.96 -52.81
CA ASP A 9 12.05 21.97 -52.47
C ASP A 9 12.20 21.48 -51.00
N PRO A 10 11.16 21.55 -50.14
CA PRO A 10 11.25 21.13 -48.75
C PRO A 10 11.04 19.63 -48.48
N ALA A 11 11.02 18.77 -49.55
CA ALA A 11 10.62 17.38 -49.43
C ALA A 11 11.74 16.34 -49.23
N LYS A 12 13.00 16.74 -49.05
CA LYS A 12 14.09 15.79 -48.77
C LYS A 12 14.88 16.16 -47.52
N GLN A 13 14.51 15.63 -46.40
CA GLN A 13 15.38 15.20 -45.29
C GLN A 13 14.58 15.06 -43.98
N ARG A 14 13.93 13.94 -43.77
CA ARG A 14 13.61 13.43 -42.42
C ARG A 14 13.28 11.93 -42.50
N THR A 15 14.27 11.11 -42.38
CA THR A 15 14.27 9.75 -41.80
C THR A 15 15.76 9.35 -41.67
N PRO A 16 16.23 8.55 -40.77
CA PRO A 16 15.55 7.71 -39.79
C PRO A 16 16.25 7.70 -38.41
N ARG A 17 15.89 8.53 -37.49
CA ARG A 17 16.35 8.31 -36.09
C ARG A 17 15.40 7.44 -35.29
N ALA A 18 14.13 7.37 -35.63
CA ALA A 18 13.12 6.57 -34.94
C ALA A 18 13.27 5.06 -35.14
N VAL A 19 13.71 4.62 -36.32
CA VAL A 19 13.87 3.18 -36.63
C VAL A 19 15.03 2.54 -35.85
N HIS A 20 16.10 3.27 -35.59
CA HIS A 20 17.22 2.76 -34.78
C HIS A 20 16.92 2.68 -33.28
N ALA A 21 16.05 3.53 -32.77
CA ALA A 21 15.60 3.47 -31.39
C ALA A 21 14.69 2.25 -31.14
N LEU A 22 13.78 1.94 -32.06
CA LEU A 22 12.90 0.78 -31.93
C LEU A 22 13.65 -0.56 -32.08
N LEU A 23 14.68 -0.64 -32.92
CA LEU A 23 15.52 -1.84 -33.02
C LEU A 23 16.41 -2.05 -31.80
N GLY A 24 16.90 -0.98 -31.17
CA GLY A 24 17.67 -1.05 -29.93
C GLY A 24 16.84 -1.54 -28.73
N ILE A 25 15.58 -1.13 -28.64
CA ILE A 25 14.65 -1.55 -27.57
C ILE A 25 14.24 -3.03 -27.76
N GLY A 26 13.98 -3.46 -28.99
CA GLY A 26 13.62 -4.85 -29.29
C GLY A 26 14.76 -5.84 -29.00
N LEU A 27 16.02 -5.49 -29.30
CA LEU A 27 17.18 -6.34 -28.97
C LEU A 27 17.47 -6.35 -27.45
N GLY A 28 17.32 -5.22 -26.78
CA GLY A 28 17.50 -5.12 -25.33
C GLY A 28 16.51 -5.99 -24.55
N LEU A 29 15.24 -6.03 -24.98
CA LEU A 29 14.21 -6.88 -24.38
C LEU A 29 14.46 -8.37 -24.66
N ALA A 30 14.88 -8.75 -25.86
CA ALA A 30 15.15 -10.16 -26.18
C ALA A 30 16.36 -10.72 -25.42
N VAL A 31 17.41 -9.92 -25.21
CA VAL A 31 18.58 -10.31 -24.41
C VAL A 31 18.23 -10.39 -22.93
N SER A 32 17.41 -9.46 -22.41
CA SER A 32 16.95 -9.49 -21.02
C SER A 32 16.06 -10.70 -20.73
N PHE A 33 15.16 -11.08 -21.64
CA PHE A 33 14.34 -12.29 -21.50
C PHE A 33 15.16 -13.58 -21.58
N GLY A 34 16.20 -13.63 -22.39
CA GLY A 34 17.09 -14.78 -22.51
C GLY A 34 17.94 -15.01 -21.26
N VAL A 35 18.48 -13.93 -20.68
CA VAL A 35 19.32 -14.00 -19.46
C VAL A 35 18.48 -14.35 -18.23
N VAL A 36 17.26 -13.83 -18.12
CA VAL A 36 16.34 -14.17 -17.03
C VAL A 36 15.91 -15.63 -17.07
N ARG A 37 15.69 -16.21 -18.26
CA ARG A 37 15.36 -17.63 -18.41
C ARG A 37 16.52 -18.58 -18.09
N LEU A 38 17.76 -18.16 -18.28
CA LEU A 38 18.96 -18.96 -17.96
C LEU A 38 19.32 -18.87 -16.47
N ALA A 39 19.09 -17.72 -15.81
CA ALA A 39 19.37 -17.53 -14.39
C ALA A 39 18.31 -18.20 -13.47
N SER A 40 17.14 -18.57 -13.99
CA SER A 40 16.08 -19.22 -13.22
C SER A 40 16.15 -20.75 -13.20
N ARG A 41 17.15 -21.36 -13.88
CA ARG A 41 17.22 -22.83 -14.03
C ARG A 41 18.00 -23.59 -12.96
N ASP A 42 18.74 -22.91 -12.09
CA ASP A 42 19.65 -23.59 -11.14
C ASP A 42 19.51 -23.15 -9.66
N ARG A 43 18.31 -22.81 -9.24
CA ARG A 43 18.04 -22.73 -7.79
C ARG A 43 17.39 -24.04 -7.36
N GLY A 44 18.16 -24.90 -6.74
CA GLY A 44 17.63 -26.06 -6.02
C GLY A 44 16.51 -25.66 -5.06
N PRO A 45 15.67 -26.61 -4.59
CA PRO A 45 14.58 -26.30 -3.68
C PRO A 45 15.12 -25.48 -2.51
N PRO A 46 14.44 -24.38 -2.13
CA PRO A 46 14.87 -23.57 -1.00
C PRO A 46 14.97 -24.46 0.23
N ALA A 47 16.05 -24.29 1.00
CA ALA A 47 16.18 -24.97 2.27
C ALA A 47 14.93 -24.72 3.12
N PRO A 48 14.41 -25.72 3.85
CA PRO A 48 13.25 -25.54 4.71
C PRO A 48 13.52 -24.35 5.64
N ALA A 49 12.60 -23.39 5.62
CA ALA A 49 12.71 -22.19 6.43
C ALA A 49 12.85 -22.59 7.90
N PRO A 50 13.79 -22.03 8.66
CA PRO A 50 13.85 -22.26 10.10
C PRO A 50 12.49 -21.88 10.70
N SER A 51 11.95 -22.72 11.58
CA SER A 51 10.70 -22.48 12.32
C SER A 51 10.91 -21.36 13.34
N VAL A 52 11.07 -20.13 12.87
CA VAL A 52 11.20 -18.96 13.73
C VAL A 52 9.79 -18.49 14.06
N LYS A 53 9.25 -18.96 15.19
CA LYS A 53 8.06 -18.35 15.77
C LYS A 53 8.38 -16.89 16.11
N LEU A 54 7.57 -15.97 15.63
CA LEU A 54 7.68 -14.58 15.99
C LEU A 54 7.22 -14.40 17.45
N ALA A 55 8.14 -14.08 18.34
CA ALA A 55 7.79 -13.65 19.68
C ALA A 55 7.14 -12.26 19.62
N GLY A 56 6.02 -12.08 20.27
CA GLY A 56 5.19 -10.88 20.19
C GLY A 56 4.09 -11.03 19.14
N GLY A 57 2.90 -10.57 19.47
CA GLY A 57 1.78 -10.62 18.52
C GLY A 57 1.92 -9.53 17.46
N VAL A 58 1.59 -9.85 16.20
CA VAL A 58 1.41 -8.83 15.16
C VAL A 58 0.37 -7.81 15.64
N LEU A 59 0.67 -6.52 15.49
CA LEU A 59 -0.25 -5.47 15.91
C LEU A 59 -1.55 -5.57 15.10
N ARG A 60 -2.64 -5.44 15.81
CA ARG A 60 -3.97 -5.38 15.21
C ARG A 60 -4.14 -4.06 14.46
N GLU A 61 -4.87 -4.09 13.35
CA GLU A 61 -5.19 -2.88 12.59
C GLU A 61 -6.52 -2.26 12.99
N ASP A 62 -7.39 -3.05 13.53
CA ASP A 62 -8.80 -2.74 13.84
C ASP A 62 -9.03 -2.05 15.20
N ALA A 63 -8.07 -2.03 16.12
CA ALA A 63 -8.31 -1.61 17.50
C ALA A 63 -7.09 -1.02 18.22
N GLY A 64 -7.37 -0.25 19.28
CA GLY A 64 -6.39 0.44 20.10
C GLY A 64 -6.05 1.83 19.59
N SER A 65 -5.48 2.67 20.48
CA SER A 65 -4.99 4.00 20.11
C SER A 65 -3.76 3.89 19.22
N MET A 66 -3.58 4.82 18.30
CA MET A 66 -2.34 4.98 17.57
C MET A 66 -1.36 5.79 18.43
N ASP A 67 -0.45 5.10 19.12
CA ASP A 67 0.53 5.76 19.99
C ASP A 67 1.77 6.21 19.21
N GLU A 68 2.07 5.52 18.11
CA GLU A 68 3.13 5.87 17.20
C GLU A 68 2.87 5.35 15.79
N ILE A 69 3.17 6.19 14.82
CA ILE A 69 3.04 5.88 13.40
C ILE A 69 4.35 6.16 12.66
N LEU A 70 4.50 5.50 11.50
CA LEU A 70 5.56 5.79 10.54
C LEU A 70 4.94 6.26 9.23
N VAL A 71 5.49 7.32 8.67
CA VAL A 71 5.18 7.84 7.34
C VAL A 71 6.47 8.01 6.53
N GLN A 72 6.40 7.89 5.22
CA GLN A 72 7.50 8.18 4.31
C GLN A 72 7.21 9.46 3.52
N TYR A 73 8.17 10.35 3.45
CA TYR A 73 8.02 11.58 2.65
C TYR A 73 9.16 11.71 1.65
N VAL A 74 8.80 11.89 0.41
CA VAL A 74 9.72 12.09 -0.72
C VAL A 74 9.30 13.36 -1.44
N PRO A 75 10.16 14.38 -1.59
CA PRO A 75 9.80 15.68 -2.16
C PRO A 75 9.15 15.59 -3.54
N LEU A 76 9.59 14.64 -4.38
CA LEU A 76 9.01 14.41 -5.70
C LEU A 76 7.51 14.10 -5.65
N PHE A 77 7.05 13.41 -4.62
CA PHE A 77 5.65 13.03 -4.44
C PHE A 77 4.86 14.01 -3.58
N ASP A 78 5.48 15.09 -3.06
CA ASP A 78 4.80 16.07 -2.21
C ASP A 78 3.48 16.60 -2.81
N PRO A 79 3.38 16.95 -4.10
CA PRO A 79 2.12 17.43 -4.68
C PRO A 79 0.99 16.40 -4.65
N LEU A 80 1.33 15.10 -4.52
CA LEU A 80 0.39 14.00 -4.51
C LEU A 80 -0.05 13.63 -3.08
N VAL A 81 0.88 13.67 -2.11
CA VAL A 81 0.63 13.25 -0.73
C VAL A 81 0.24 14.39 0.21
N ARG A 82 0.47 15.65 -0.17
CA ARG A 82 0.30 16.83 0.69
C ARG A 82 -1.09 16.92 1.29
N ASP A 83 -2.13 16.78 0.48
CA ASP A 83 -3.51 16.87 0.94
C ASP A 83 -3.83 15.75 1.94
N ALA A 84 -3.40 14.51 1.62
CA ALA A 84 -3.60 13.36 2.50
C ALA A 84 -2.86 13.52 3.84
N TYR A 85 -1.61 13.97 3.84
CA TYR A 85 -0.87 14.23 5.06
C TYR A 85 -1.44 15.42 5.86
N THR A 86 -1.92 16.45 5.18
CA THR A 86 -2.57 17.59 5.85
C THR A 86 -3.81 17.13 6.59
N ASP A 87 -4.70 16.38 5.94
CA ASP A 87 -5.94 15.91 6.53
C ASP A 87 -5.69 14.87 7.64
N PHE A 88 -4.74 13.96 7.43
CA PHE A 88 -4.45 12.90 8.38
C PHE A 88 -3.63 13.40 9.58
N LEU A 89 -2.43 13.94 9.35
CA LEU A 89 -1.53 14.36 10.43
C LEU A 89 -2.09 15.54 11.25
N GLY A 90 -2.83 16.44 10.59
CA GLY A 90 -3.48 17.57 11.24
C GLY A 90 -4.63 17.19 12.17
N THR A 91 -5.12 15.95 12.07
CA THR A 91 -6.23 15.45 12.87
C THR A 91 -5.86 14.32 13.82
N LEU A 92 -4.56 13.97 13.90
CA LEU A 92 -4.05 13.02 14.89
C LEU A 92 -4.22 13.52 16.32
N ASP A 93 -4.39 12.58 17.23
CA ASP A 93 -4.34 12.91 18.68
C ASP A 93 -2.98 13.49 19.05
N GLY A 94 -2.99 14.46 19.98
CA GLY A 94 -1.78 15.14 20.43
C GLY A 94 -0.72 14.23 21.06
N SER A 95 -1.10 13.04 21.54
CA SER A 95 -0.19 12.06 22.12
C SER A 95 0.45 11.12 21.08
N THR A 96 -0.07 11.06 19.86
CA THR A 96 0.48 10.19 18.80
C THR A 96 1.84 10.69 18.32
N ARG A 97 2.88 9.88 18.46
CA ARG A 97 4.22 10.18 17.93
C ARG A 97 4.32 9.81 16.44
N VAL A 98 5.18 10.54 15.73
CA VAL A 98 5.41 10.32 14.30
C VAL A 98 6.89 10.01 14.05
N VAL A 99 7.16 8.91 13.37
CA VAL A 99 8.46 8.62 12.75
C VAL A 99 8.33 8.95 11.27
N ALA A 100 9.03 9.97 10.82
CA ALA A 100 9.05 10.36 9.42
C ALA A 100 10.34 9.87 8.78
N VAL A 101 10.21 9.03 7.76
CA VAL A 101 11.32 8.53 6.99
C VAL A 101 11.45 9.34 5.71
N VAL A 102 12.65 9.86 5.46
CA VAL A 102 12.94 10.70 4.30
C VAL A 102 14.25 10.23 3.64
N PRO A 103 14.42 10.40 2.32
CA PRO A 103 15.69 10.11 1.68
C PRO A 103 16.75 11.10 2.13
N LYS A 104 17.99 10.62 2.29
CA LYS A 104 19.18 11.46 2.51
C LYS A 104 19.32 12.48 1.38
N PRO A 105 19.89 13.65 1.67
CA PRO A 105 20.20 14.63 0.64
C PRO A 105 21.11 14.04 -0.45
N ASP A 106 20.74 14.23 -1.70
CA ASP A 106 21.54 13.83 -2.87
C ASP A 106 22.28 15.02 -3.51
N GLY A 107 22.25 16.17 -2.85
CA GLY A 107 22.81 17.45 -3.35
C GLY A 107 21.96 18.15 -4.41
N ARG A 108 20.76 17.65 -4.67
CA ARG A 108 19.82 18.22 -5.66
C ARG A 108 18.58 18.75 -4.95
N GLY A 109 18.37 20.06 -5.04
CA GLY A 109 17.19 20.70 -4.46
C GLY A 109 17.21 20.79 -2.93
N GLU A 110 16.02 21.00 -2.36
CA GLU A 110 15.84 21.10 -0.92
C GLU A 110 15.95 19.72 -0.26
N PRO A 111 16.67 19.60 0.89
CA PRO A 111 16.68 18.39 1.67
C PRO A 111 15.28 17.91 2.05
N ALA A 112 15.00 16.63 1.87
CA ALA A 112 13.67 16.06 2.13
C ALA A 112 13.21 16.28 3.58
N ALA A 113 14.14 16.25 4.53
CA ALA A 113 13.88 16.55 5.95
C ALA A 113 13.36 17.98 6.16
N GLU A 114 13.89 18.96 5.44
CA GLU A 114 13.45 20.35 5.53
C GLU A 114 12.08 20.55 4.86
N GLY A 115 11.88 19.95 3.69
CA GLY A 115 10.58 19.93 3.00
C GLY A 115 9.49 19.35 3.89
N PHE A 116 9.77 18.24 4.59
CA PHE A 116 8.81 17.65 5.51
C PHE A 116 8.55 18.51 6.75
N ARG A 117 9.59 19.10 7.37
CA ARG A 117 9.40 20.03 8.50
C ARG A 117 8.54 21.25 8.09
N ARG A 118 8.75 21.78 6.90
CA ARG A 118 7.93 22.86 6.36
C ARG A 118 6.47 22.44 6.16
N LEU A 119 6.22 21.21 5.66
CA LEU A 119 4.88 20.66 5.57
C LEU A 119 4.23 20.58 6.96
N LEU A 120 4.93 20.03 7.96
CA LEU A 120 4.41 19.95 9.33
C LEU A 120 4.09 21.31 9.93
N GLY A 121 4.95 22.32 9.70
CA GLY A 121 4.70 23.71 10.14
C GLY A 121 3.49 24.35 9.44
N ALA A 122 3.20 23.97 8.20
CA ALA A 122 2.00 24.42 7.49
C ALA A 122 0.73 23.72 8.01
N ILE A 123 0.84 22.47 8.46
CA ILE A 123 -0.26 21.71 9.06
C ILE A 123 -0.57 22.22 10.48
N ASP A 124 0.47 22.44 11.28
CA ASP A 124 0.35 22.83 12.69
C ASP A 124 1.34 23.99 13.01
N ALA A 125 0.82 25.21 12.96
CA ALA A 125 1.60 26.42 13.25
C ALA A 125 2.04 26.53 14.73
N SER A 126 1.44 25.74 15.65
CA SER A 126 1.88 25.72 17.04
C SER A 126 3.21 25.00 17.24
N GLY A 127 3.63 24.18 16.26
CA GLY A 127 4.82 23.34 16.32
C GLY A 127 4.69 22.07 17.16
N ALA A 128 3.53 21.80 17.77
CA ALA A 128 3.32 20.62 18.59
C ALA A 128 3.46 19.31 17.78
N LEU A 129 2.99 19.29 16.53
CA LEU A 129 3.16 18.14 15.64
C LEU A 129 4.64 17.92 15.31
N LEU A 130 5.40 18.97 15.01
CA LEU A 130 6.82 18.89 14.75
C LEU A 130 7.58 18.40 15.98
N ALA A 131 7.25 18.89 17.18
CA ALA A 131 7.92 18.51 18.44
C ALA A 131 7.80 17.01 18.76
N ARG A 132 6.73 16.34 18.32
CA ARG A 132 6.49 14.89 18.49
C ARG A 132 6.86 14.06 17.27
N THR A 133 7.51 14.67 16.28
CA THR A 133 7.96 14.00 15.05
C THR A 133 9.48 13.74 15.10
N ARG A 134 9.88 12.48 14.91
CA ARG A 134 11.25 12.08 14.70
C ARG A 134 11.51 11.87 13.21
N VAL A 135 12.38 12.68 12.62
CA VAL A 135 12.81 12.50 11.22
C VAL A 135 14.02 11.54 11.19
N VAL A 136 13.95 10.53 10.33
CA VAL A 136 15.01 9.54 10.07
C VAL A 136 15.37 9.60 8.59
N GLU A 137 16.62 9.92 8.31
CA GLU A 137 17.16 9.95 6.95
C GLU A 137 17.69 8.58 6.55
N VAL A 138 17.26 8.09 5.38
CA VAL A 138 17.64 6.77 4.84
C VAL A 138 18.20 6.88 3.43
N GLU A 139 18.90 5.84 2.98
CA GLU A 139 19.36 5.78 1.58
C GLU A 139 18.18 5.75 0.61
N GLY A 140 18.16 6.68 -0.34
CA GLY A 140 17.18 6.73 -1.43
C GLY A 140 17.65 6.00 -2.69
N PRO A 141 16.79 5.85 -3.71
CA PRO A 141 15.39 6.26 -3.73
C PRO A 141 14.49 5.33 -2.91
N ILE A 142 13.46 5.94 -2.32
CA ILE A 142 12.37 5.25 -1.61
C ILE A 142 11.02 5.75 -2.12
N SER A 143 9.95 4.96 -1.92
CA SER A 143 8.58 5.40 -2.21
C SER A 143 7.95 6.11 -1.01
N VAL A 144 6.67 6.47 -1.13
CA VAL A 144 5.86 7.04 -0.04
C VAL A 144 5.05 5.99 0.72
N TRP A 145 5.08 4.73 0.26
CA TRP A 145 4.25 3.63 0.76
C TRP A 145 4.84 2.99 2.00
N SER A 146 4.65 3.60 3.15
CA SER A 146 5.26 3.16 4.41
C SER A 146 4.66 1.86 4.95
N LYS A 147 3.37 1.59 4.71
CA LYS A 147 2.68 0.37 5.13
C LYS A 147 3.29 -0.88 4.53
N ASP A 148 3.70 -0.82 3.26
CA ASP A 148 4.15 -1.99 2.51
C ASP A 148 5.37 -2.68 3.13
N ARG A 149 6.15 -1.97 3.93
CA ARG A 149 7.51 -2.39 4.29
C ARG A 149 7.60 -3.35 5.44
N ALA A 150 6.65 -3.40 6.35
CA ALA A 150 6.64 -4.39 7.43
C ALA A 150 5.28 -4.62 8.07
N LEU A 151 5.10 -5.85 8.54
CA LEU A 151 4.21 -6.11 9.67
C LEU A 151 4.90 -5.67 10.95
N VAL A 152 4.13 -5.25 11.94
CA VAL A 152 4.66 -4.72 13.19
C VAL A 152 4.33 -5.68 14.33
N LEU A 153 5.33 -6.05 15.14
CA LEU A 153 5.17 -6.84 16.35
C LEU A 153 5.15 -5.90 17.56
N GLY A 154 4.15 -6.07 18.39
CA GLY A 154 4.10 -5.39 19.68
C GLY A 154 5.27 -5.80 20.60
N PRO A 155 5.63 -4.95 21.56
CA PRO A 155 6.61 -5.29 22.59
C PRO A 155 6.08 -6.47 23.45
N THR A 156 7.04 -7.23 24.02
CA THR A 156 6.75 -8.32 24.97
C THR A 156 7.46 -8.04 26.28
N PRO A 157 7.10 -8.74 27.39
CA PRO A 157 7.84 -8.63 28.63
C PRO A 157 9.34 -8.86 28.49
N ASP A 158 9.73 -9.80 27.59
CA ASP A 158 11.14 -10.13 27.35
C ASP A 158 11.81 -9.22 26.31
N SER A 159 11.03 -8.45 25.55
CA SER A 159 11.53 -7.51 24.55
C SER A 159 10.66 -6.26 24.52
N PRO A 160 11.09 -5.17 25.18
CA PRO A 160 10.33 -3.93 25.21
C PRO A 160 10.36 -3.16 23.89
N ARG A 161 11.08 -3.69 22.89
CA ARG A 161 11.21 -3.08 21.56
C ARG A 161 10.14 -3.59 20.60
N THR A 162 9.71 -2.72 19.72
CA THR A 162 8.81 -3.04 18.60
C THR A 162 9.59 -3.81 17.53
N GLY A 163 9.03 -4.91 17.06
CA GLY A 163 9.58 -5.69 15.96
C GLY A 163 9.06 -5.23 14.61
N LEU A 164 9.96 -5.05 13.65
CA LEU A 164 9.65 -4.73 12.27
C LEU A 164 9.90 -5.99 11.43
N VAL A 165 8.80 -6.63 10.99
CA VAL A 165 8.85 -7.89 10.24
C VAL A 165 8.85 -7.55 8.75
N VAL A 166 10.00 -7.75 8.13
CA VAL A 166 10.22 -7.37 6.73
C VAL A 166 10.18 -8.61 5.80
N PRO A 167 9.79 -8.42 4.53
CA PRO A 167 9.85 -9.48 3.53
C PRO A 167 11.30 -9.85 3.17
N VAL A 168 11.47 -10.91 2.40
CA VAL A 168 12.72 -11.12 1.67
C VAL A 168 12.97 -9.94 0.73
N PRO A 169 14.25 -9.63 0.38
CA PRO A 169 14.54 -8.61 -0.58
C PRO A 169 13.76 -8.86 -1.88
N PRO A 170 12.99 -7.87 -2.36
CA PRO A 170 12.25 -8.01 -3.61
C PRO A 170 13.22 -8.10 -4.79
N ASP A 171 12.74 -8.69 -5.87
CA ASP A 171 13.39 -8.57 -7.18
C ASP A 171 13.49 -7.07 -7.55
N PRO A 172 14.65 -6.55 -7.97
CA PRO A 172 14.88 -5.11 -8.19
C PRO A 172 14.20 -4.56 -9.45
N ARG A 173 12.89 -4.84 -9.62
CA ARG A 173 12.12 -4.40 -10.79
C ARG A 173 11.78 -2.91 -10.80
N TRP A 174 11.74 -2.28 -9.63
CA TRP A 174 11.28 -0.90 -9.47
C TRP A 174 12.43 -0.01 -9.00
N LYS A 175 13.02 0.76 -9.94
CA LYS A 175 14.16 1.64 -9.64
C LYS A 175 13.81 2.72 -8.62
N GLU A 176 12.58 3.24 -8.67
CA GLU A 176 12.04 4.28 -7.79
C GLU A 176 11.83 3.77 -6.35
N ARG A 177 11.79 2.45 -6.17
CA ARG A 177 11.60 1.76 -4.90
C ARG A 177 12.81 0.93 -4.48
N ALA A 178 13.96 1.15 -5.11
CA ALA A 178 15.12 0.26 -4.99
C ALA A 178 15.62 0.08 -3.56
N ASN A 179 15.40 1.05 -2.67
CA ASN A 179 15.82 0.99 -1.27
C ASN A 179 14.67 0.80 -0.28
N ASP A 180 13.44 0.70 -0.73
CA ASP A 180 12.28 0.49 0.15
C ASP A 180 12.47 -0.68 1.12
N TRP A 181 12.98 -1.80 0.65
CA TRP A 181 13.22 -2.99 1.46
C TRP A 181 14.28 -2.80 2.58
N ARG A 182 15.14 -1.78 2.47
CA ARG A 182 16.17 -1.44 3.46
C ARG A 182 15.69 -0.39 4.47
N THR A 183 14.61 0.32 4.15
CA THR A 183 14.13 1.49 4.91
C THR A 183 13.99 1.16 6.39
N LEU A 184 13.30 0.09 6.74
CA LEU A 184 13.05 -0.25 8.14
C LEU A 184 14.25 -0.80 8.87
N ALA A 185 15.20 -1.44 8.17
CA ALA A 185 16.48 -1.80 8.76
C ALA A 185 17.27 -0.54 9.15
N GLN A 186 17.26 0.51 8.30
CA GLN A 186 17.90 1.78 8.60
C GLN A 186 17.19 2.53 9.74
N VAL A 187 15.85 2.48 9.81
CA VAL A 187 15.07 3.02 10.95
C VAL A 187 15.48 2.31 12.25
N ALA A 188 15.56 0.98 12.24
CA ALA A 188 15.99 0.23 13.42
C ALA A 188 17.44 0.51 13.82
N GLN A 189 18.35 0.76 12.86
CA GLN A 189 19.72 1.18 13.13
C GLN A 189 19.78 2.59 13.74
N ALA A 190 18.92 3.51 13.31
CA ALA A 190 18.83 4.87 13.83
C ALA A 190 18.18 4.93 15.23
N MET A 191 17.39 3.93 15.60
CA MET A 191 16.62 3.87 16.86
C MET A 191 16.70 2.44 17.46
N PRO A 192 17.89 1.90 17.75
CA PRO A 192 18.07 0.50 18.15
C PRO A 192 17.47 0.16 19.52
N GLU A 193 17.28 1.17 20.37
CA GLU A 193 16.61 1.03 21.66
C GLU A 193 15.11 0.81 21.53
N ARG A 194 14.55 1.15 20.37
CA ARG A 194 13.10 1.10 20.11
C ARG A 194 12.69 -0.03 19.17
N PHE A 195 13.51 -0.32 18.16
CA PHE A 195 13.16 -1.23 17.08
C PHE A 195 14.19 -2.34 16.90
N TYR A 196 13.69 -3.48 16.43
CA TYR A 196 14.54 -4.55 15.87
C TYR A 196 13.88 -5.07 14.58
N VAL A 197 14.66 -5.67 13.70
CA VAL A 197 14.16 -6.23 12.44
C VAL A 197 14.14 -7.75 12.50
N ARG A 198 13.07 -8.34 11.96
CA ARG A 198 12.95 -9.76 11.65
C ARG A 198 12.60 -9.92 10.18
N GLN A 199 13.29 -10.80 9.49
CA GLN A 199 12.98 -11.13 8.11
C GLN A 199 12.17 -12.43 8.06
N LEU A 200 11.04 -12.41 7.33
CA LEU A 200 10.30 -13.62 6.98
C LEU A 200 10.80 -14.21 5.66
N PRO A 201 10.67 -15.52 5.45
CA PRO A 201 11.03 -16.17 4.19
C PRO A 201 9.93 -16.01 3.10
N LEU A 202 9.20 -14.89 3.15
CA LEU A 202 8.10 -14.55 2.25
C LEU A 202 8.39 -13.27 1.48
N ASP A 203 7.95 -13.23 0.23
CA ASP A 203 7.77 -11.99 -0.52
C ASP A 203 6.37 -11.47 -0.24
N PHE A 204 6.27 -10.32 0.41
CA PHE A 204 5.01 -9.70 0.77
C PHE A 204 5.14 -8.18 0.88
N ASP A 205 4.04 -7.51 0.73
CA ASP A 205 3.82 -6.17 1.26
C ASP A 205 2.91 -6.30 2.50
N ALA A 206 3.06 -5.44 3.51
CA ALA A 206 2.22 -5.59 4.70
C ALA A 206 0.72 -5.33 4.43
N GLY A 207 0.39 -4.67 3.31
CA GLY A 207 -0.98 -4.55 2.81
C GLY A 207 -1.60 -5.85 2.30
N ASP A 208 -0.80 -6.92 2.13
CA ASP A 208 -1.32 -8.28 1.85
C ASP A 208 -1.89 -8.98 3.10
N PHE A 209 -1.78 -8.32 4.25
CA PHE A 209 -2.28 -8.83 5.53
C PHE A 209 -3.27 -7.84 6.12
N ASP A 210 -4.28 -8.37 6.79
CA ASP A 210 -5.12 -7.63 7.71
C ASP A 210 -5.17 -8.41 9.04
N VAL A 211 -4.97 -7.73 10.15
CA VAL A 211 -4.88 -8.37 11.48
C VAL A 211 -5.94 -7.79 12.39
N ALA A 212 -6.96 -8.59 12.66
CA ALA A 212 -8.08 -8.19 13.51
C ALA A 212 -8.40 -9.25 14.56
N GLY A 213 -8.61 -8.80 15.79
CA GLY A 213 -8.77 -9.73 16.90
C GLY A 213 -7.54 -10.62 17.09
N ASP A 214 -7.75 -11.91 17.11
CA ASP A 214 -6.73 -12.96 17.14
C ASP A 214 -6.46 -13.59 15.77
N HIS A 215 -7.12 -13.12 14.71
CA HIS A 215 -7.04 -13.66 13.37
C HIS A 215 -6.10 -12.83 12.47
N VAL A 216 -5.51 -13.52 11.51
CA VAL A 216 -4.78 -12.96 10.38
C VAL A 216 -5.54 -13.29 9.11
N LEU A 217 -5.85 -12.29 8.32
CA LEU A 217 -6.43 -12.43 6.99
C LEU A 217 -5.32 -12.24 5.96
N VAL A 218 -5.31 -13.07 4.95
CA VAL A 218 -4.45 -12.98 3.76
C VAL A 218 -5.26 -13.41 2.54
N ASP A 219 -4.73 -13.22 1.35
CA ASP A 219 -5.41 -13.67 0.14
C ASP A 219 -4.51 -14.51 -0.79
N ASP A 220 -5.10 -15.05 -1.87
CA ASP A 220 -4.45 -15.89 -2.87
C ASP A 220 -3.34 -15.17 -3.63
N ASN A 221 -3.29 -13.84 -3.63
CA ASN A 221 -2.21 -13.06 -4.25
C ASN A 221 -0.84 -13.39 -3.62
N LEU A 222 -0.80 -13.70 -2.31
CA LEU A 222 0.43 -14.14 -1.65
C LEU A 222 0.95 -15.48 -2.17
N VAL A 223 0.09 -16.41 -2.61
CA VAL A 223 0.51 -17.64 -3.28
C VAL A 223 1.23 -17.29 -4.57
N THR A 224 0.65 -16.41 -5.38
CA THR A 224 1.23 -15.98 -6.65
C THR A 224 2.59 -15.31 -6.45
N LYS A 225 2.73 -14.41 -5.46
CA LYS A 225 4.01 -13.76 -5.11
C LYS A 225 5.09 -14.77 -4.68
N ASN A 226 4.71 -15.88 -4.05
CA ASN A 226 5.63 -16.85 -3.43
C ASN A 226 5.73 -18.19 -4.15
N ARG A 227 5.13 -18.36 -5.31
CA ARG A 227 5.17 -19.60 -6.10
C ARG A 227 6.61 -20.04 -6.42
N SER A 228 7.48 -19.11 -6.76
CA SER A 228 8.91 -19.38 -6.98
C SER A 228 9.67 -19.77 -5.71
N ARG A 229 9.06 -19.59 -4.53
CA ARG A 229 9.60 -19.94 -3.22
C ARG A 229 9.04 -21.24 -2.67
N GLY A 230 8.28 -21.98 -3.49
CA GLY A 230 7.74 -23.28 -3.15
C GLY A 230 6.36 -23.27 -2.49
N ILE A 231 5.65 -22.13 -2.51
CA ILE A 231 4.25 -22.06 -2.06
C ILE A 231 3.37 -22.30 -3.28
N GLY A 232 2.79 -23.49 -3.38
CA GLY A 232 2.01 -23.93 -4.53
C GLY A 232 0.52 -23.64 -4.44
N ASP A 233 -0.03 -23.57 -3.22
CA ASP A 233 -1.46 -23.41 -2.97
C ASP A 233 -1.77 -22.67 -1.66
N VAL A 234 -3.05 -22.37 -1.45
CA VAL A 234 -3.55 -21.62 -0.27
C VAL A 234 -3.42 -22.44 1.04
N GLY A 235 -3.41 -23.77 0.97
CA GLY A 235 -3.24 -24.62 2.14
C GLY A 235 -1.81 -24.57 2.67
N GLU A 236 -0.83 -24.54 1.77
CA GLU A 236 0.59 -24.37 2.12
C GLU A 236 0.83 -22.97 2.66
N LEU A 237 0.26 -21.93 2.03
CA LEU A 237 0.32 -20.55 2.52
C LEU A 237 -0.24 -20.45 3.94
N ARG A 238 -1.44 -20.98 4.18
CA ARG A 238 -2.09 -20.96 5.50
C ARG A 238 -1.20 -21.57 6.56
N LYS A 239 -0.72 -22.79 6.35
CA LYS A 239 0.17 -23.49 7.29
C LYS A 239 1.43 -22.70 7.61
N LEU A 240 2.03 -22.09 6.58
CA LEU A 240 3.24 -21.30 6.76
C LEU A 240 2.96 -20.04 7.60
N VAL A 241 1.93 -19.27 7.27
CA VAL A 241 1.59 -18.04 7.97
C VAL A 241 1.14 -18.34 9.42
N GLU A 242 0.32 -19.37 9.65
CA GLU A 242 -0.06 -19.83 10.99
C GLU A 242 1.18 -20.21 11.82
N GLY A 243 2.11 -20.94 11.21
CA GLY A 243 3.36 -21.33 11.88
C GLY A 243 4.25 -20.13 12.24
N LEU A 244 4.31 -19.12 11.38
CA LEU A 244 5.12 -17.93 11.59
C LEU A 244 4.51 -16.96 12.62
N LEU A 245 3.20 -16.70 12.52
CA LEU A 245 2.52 -15.69 13.32
C LEU A 245 1.86 -16.24 14.58
N ALA A 246 1.78 -17.57 14.71
CA ALA A 246 1.13 -18.28 15.83
C ALA A 246 -0.33 -17.81 16.05
N ARG A 247 -1.07 -17.57 14.98
CA ARG A 247 -2.47 -17.14 14.97
C ARG A 247 -3.24 -17.89 13.91
N PRO A 248 -4.56 -18.10 14.08
CA PRO A 248 -5.43 -18.59 13.02
C PRO A 248 -5.36 -17.71 11.78
N VAL A 249 -5.33 -18.33 10.61
CA VAL A 249 -5.25 -17.64 9.32
C VAL A 249 -6.45 -17.98 8.46
N THR A 250 -7.13 -16.96 7.96
CA THR A 250 -8.13 -17.09 6.91
C THR A 250 -7.51 -16.64 5.60
N VAL A 251 -7.51 -17.50 4.59
CA VAL A 251 -7.08 -17.16 3.24
C VAL A 251 -8.32 -16.88 2.40
N LEU A 252 -8.38 -15.69 1.79
CA LEU A 252 -9.45 -15.32 0.86
C LEU A 252 -9.07 -15.77 -0.56
N GLY A 253 -10.01 -16.42 -1.25
CA GLY A 253 -9.75 -17.05 -2.54
C GLY A 253 -9.12 -18.44 -2.41
N GLU A 254 -9.30 -19.25 -3.44
CA GLU A 254 -8.75 -20.60 -3.54
C GLU A 254 -7.72 -20.73 -4.66
N ALA A 255 -7.80 -19.86 -5.64
CA ALA A 255 -6.93 -19.83 -6.82
C ALA A 255 -6.64 -18.39 -7.27
N ASP A 256 -5.57 -18.23 -8.04
CA ASP A 256 -5.12 -16.92 -8.57
C ASP A 256 -6.26 -16.16 -9.29
N GLY A 257 -6.60 -15.01 -8.76
CA GLY A 257 -7.63 -14.11 -9.28
C GLY A 257 -9.05 -14.44 -8.84
N ASP A 258 -9.24 -15.28 -7.82
CA ASP A 258 -10.54 -15.52 -7.22
C ASP A 258 -11.09 -14.28 -6.50
N VAL A 259 -10.20 -13.51 -5.86
CA VAL A 259 -10.54 -12.24 -5.22
C VAL A 259 -9.92 -11.06 -5.97
N PRO A 260 -10.31 -9.81 -5.65
CA PRO A 260 -9.67 -8.63 -6.25
C PRO A 260 -8.16 -8.65 -6.03
N ARG A 261 -7.40 -8.26 -7.04
CA ARG A 261 -5.94 -8.23 -6.98
C ARG A 261 -5.45 -6.98 -6.24
N HIS A 262 -4.16 -6.95 -5.94
CA HIS A 262 -3.48 -5.95 -5.12
C HIS A 262 -3.58 -6.26 -3.62
N HIS A 263 -3.31 -5.27 -2.75
CA HIS A 263 -3.37 -5.43 -1.30
C HIS A 263 -4.81 -5.66 -0.82
N MET A 264 -4.99 -6.48 0.20
CA MET A 264 -6.32 -6.74 0.78
C MET A 264 -7.04 -5.46 1.20
N SER A 265 -6.32 -4.52 1.79
CA SER A 265 -6.88 -3.24 2.22
C SER A 265 -7.48 -2.41 1.07
N MET A 266 -7.16 -2.75 -0.20
CA MET A 266 -7.74 -2.10 -1.38
C MET A 266 -9.15 -2.60 -1.72
N TYR A 267 -9.64 -3.69 -1.10
CA TYR A 267 -10.98 -4.19 -1.36
C TYR A 267 -11.73 -4.67 -0.10
N MET A 268 -11.04 -4.77 1.04
CA MET A 268 -11.66 -5.11 2.32
C MET A 268 -10.91 -4.46 3.49
N ALA A 269 -11.56 -4.36 4.65
CA ALA A 269 -10.94 -4.02 5.91
C ALA A 269 -11.65 -4.76 7.05
N ALA A 270 -10.88 -5.40 7.92
CA ALA A 270 -11.41 -5.95 9.13
C ALA A 270 -11.50 -4.89 10.23
N LEU A 271 -12.65 -4.78 10.87
CA LEU A 271 -12.95 -3.83 11.93
C LEU A 271 -13.20 -4.53 13.25
N ASP A 272 -13.07 -3.79 14.34
CA ASP A 272 -13.35 -4.28 15.70
C ASP A 272 -14.77 -4.88 15.81
N GLY A 273 -14.88 -5.98 16.58
CA GLY A 273 -16.14 -6.68 16.81
C GLY A 273 -16.51 -7.71 15.75
N GLY A 274 -15.54 -8.21 14.96
CA GLY A 274 -15.77 -9.26 13.98
C GLY A 274 -16.53 -8.75 12.74
N VAL A 275 -16.39 -7.49 12.41
CA VAL A 275 -16.99 -6.87 11.22
C VAL A 275 -15.92 -6.81 10.12
N ALA A 276 -16.28 -7.19 8.89
CA ALA A 276 -15.46 -6.98 7.72
C ALA A 276 -16.19 -6.05 6.74
N LEU A 277 -15.59 -4.92 6.41
CA LEU A 277 -16.01 -4.12 5.26
C LEU A 277 -15.50 -4.80 3.99
N VAL A 278 -16.35 -4.91 2.98
CA VAL A 278 -15.97 -5.42 1.65
C VAL A 278 -16.54 -4.48 0.59
N GLY A 279 -15.71 -4.12 -0.37
CA GLY A 279 -16.11 -3.29 -1.51
C GLY A 279 -17.36 -3.81 -2.21
N ASP A 280 -18.20 -2.89 -2.67
CA ASP A 280 -19.39 -3.17 -3.47
C ASP A 280 -19.38 -2.34 -4.75
N PRO A 281 -18.88 -2.91 -5.86
CA PRO A 281 -18.90 -2.20 -7.13
C PRO A 281 -20.32 -1.94 -7.65
N ARG A 282 -21.33 -2.76 -7.29
CA ARG A 282 -22.71 -2.50 -7.69
C ARG A 282 -23.27 -1.24 -7.03
N ALA A 283 -22.98 -1.05 -5.75
CA ALA A 283 -23.36 0.16 -5.02
C ALA A 283 -22.68 1.41 -5.58
N ALA A 284 -21.43 1.29 -6.01
CA ALA A 284 -20.70 2.37 -6.68
C ALA A 284 -21.26 2.64 -8.08
N ARG A 285 -21.47 1.60 -8.90
CA ARG A 285 -22.05 1.68 -10.24
C ARG A 285 -23.40 2.41 -10.25
N ALA A 286 -24.23 2.15 -9.24
CA ALA A 286 -25.53 2.82 -9.08
C ALA A 286 -25.41 4.34 -8.85
N VAL A 287 -24.22 4.83 -8.42
CA VAL A 287 -23.95 6.26 -8.22
C VAL A 287 -23.30 6.86 -9.46
N VAL A 288 -22.22 6.24 -9.95
CA VAL A 288 -21.35 6.85 -10.97
C VAL A 288 -21.73 6.43 -12.40
N GLY A 289 -22.55 5.40 -12.57
CA GLY A 289 -22.94 4.84 -13.86
C GLY A 289 -21.89 3.90 -14.46
N ASP A 290 -22.28 3.20 -15.54
CA ASP A 290 -21.50 2.14 -16.17
C ASP A 290 -20.21 2.64 -16.83
N ALA A 291 -20.23 3.83 -17.38
CA ALA A 291 -19.15 4.40 -18.18
C ALA A 291 -18.28 5.40 -17.40
N PHE A 292 -18.19 5.23 -16.09
CA PHE A 292 -17.45 6.17 -15.24
C PHE A 292 -15.97 6.24 -15.60
N VAL A 293 -15.49 7.47 -15.81
CA VAL A 293 -14.10 7.83 -16.09
C VAL A 293 -13.71 8.98 -15.17
N PRO A 294 -12.84 8.77 -14.18
CA PRO A 294 -12.56 9.77 -13.16
C PRO A 294 -11.67 10.93 -13.64
N GLY A 295 -10.99 10.78 -14.78
CA GLY A 295 -10.08 11.78 -15.35
C GLY A 295 -8.60 11.50 -15.11
N GLU A 296 -8.27 10.57 -14.23
CA GLU A 296 -6.90 10.10 -13.97
C GLU A 296 -6.49 9.03 -15.01
N THR A 297 -5.17 8.82 -15.12
CA THR A 297 -4.56 7.81 -16.00
C THR A 297 -3.79 6.77 -15.19
N ASP A 298 -3.72 5.56 -15.72
CA ASP A 298 -2.82 4.52 -15.19
C ASP A 298 -1.36 4.95 -15.40
N PRO A 299 -0.55 5.05 -14.36
CA PRO A 299 0.85 5.50 -14.46
C PRO A 299 1.74 4.54 -15.25
N ASP A 300 1.38 3.26 -15.31
CA ASP A 300 2.16 2.23 -16.01
C ASP A 300 1.92 2.26 -17.52
N THR A 301 0.70 2.55 -17.95
CA THR A 301 0.30 2.50 -19.36
C THR A 301 0.03 3.86 -19.97
N GLY A 302 -0.28 4.89 -19.16
CA GLY A 302 -0.72 6.21 -19.59
C GLY A 302 -2.18 6.25 -20.09
N GLU A 303 -2.90 5.13 -20.04
CA GLU A 303 -4.30 5.04 -20.48
C GLU A 303 -5.25 5.64 -19.43
N PRO A 304 -6.35 6.28 -19.84
CA PRO A 304 -7.37 6.76 -18.90
C PRO A 304 -7.95 5.63 -18.07
N LEU A 305 -8.06 5.82 -16.76
CA LEU A 305 -8.74 4.89 -15.88
C LEU A 305 -10.23 4.83 -16.26
N ARG A 306 -10.76 3.61 -16.40
CA ARG A 306 -12.17 3.34 -16.65
C ARG A 306 -12.67 2.34 -15.62
N ALA A 307 -13.83 2.61 -15.04
CA ALA A 307 -14.42 1.67 -14.08
C ALA A 307 -14.68 0.31 -14.72
N ASP A 308 -14.31 -0.75 -14.00
CA ASP A 308 -14.57 -2.14 -14.39
C ASP A 308 -15.71 -2.71 -13.56
N PHE A 309 -16.92 -2.59 -14.08
CA PHE A 309 -18.13 -3.18 -13.48
C PHE A 309 -18.55 -4.47 -14.19
N SER A 310 -17.60 -5.20 -14.78
CA SER A 310 -17.87 -6.50 -15.41
C SER A 310 -18.34 -7.54 -14.40
N ASP A 311 -19.14 -8.51 -14.86
CA ASP A 311 -19.60 -9.61 -14.01
C ASP A 311 -18.42 -10.38 -13.38
N ALA A 312 -17.32 -10.49 -14.09
CA ALA A 312 -16.09 -11.13 -13.56
C ALA A 312 -15.52 -10.36 -12.36
N MET A 313 -15.42 -9.02 -12.46
CA MET A 313 -14.96 -8.18 -11.35
C MET A 313 -15.94 -8.22 -10.18
N LEU A 314 -17.24 -8.07 -10.43
CA LEU A 314 -18.28 -8.17 -9.40
C LEU A 314 -18.19 -9.49 -8.64
N ALA A 315 -18.00 -10.61 -9.35
CA ALA A 315 -17.89 -11.92 -8.76
C ALA A 315 -16.69 -12.08 -7.84
N ARG A 316 -15.57 -11.39 -8.08
CA ARG A 316 -14.39 -11.41 -7.18
C ARG A 316 -14.70 -10.79 -5.82
N PHE A 317 -15.37 -9.65 -5.79
CA PHE A 317 -15.81 -9.02 -4.54
C PHE A 317 -16.84 -9.88 -3.79
N ASP A 318 -17.71 -10.58 -4.51
CA ASP A 318 -18.71 -11.46 -3.91
C ASP A 318 -18.02 -12.71 -3.29
N ARG A 319 -17.00 -13.27 -3.95
CA ARG A 319 -16.23 -14.38 -3.39
C ARG A 319 -15.46 -13.97 -2.14
N ALA A 320 -14.84 -12.79 -2.14
CA ALA A 320 -14.18 -12.26 -0.94
C ALA A 320 -15.17 -12.11 0.22
N ALA A 321 -16.36 -11.57 -0.03
CA ALA A 321 -17.42 -11.45 0.96
C ALA A 321 -17.87 -12.83 1.49
N ALA A 322 -18.13 -13.78 0.61
CA ALA A 322 -18.56 -15.13 0.98
C ALA A 322 -17.50 -15.90 1.79
N ALA A 323 -16.20 -15.73 1.46
CA ALA A 323 -15.11 -16.34 2.21
C ALA A 323 -15.02 -15.78 3.64
N LEU A 324 -15.23 -14.47 3.81
CA LEU A 324 -15.28 -13.84 5.13
C LEU A 324 -16.50 -14.29 5.94
N GLU A 325 -17.68 -14.34 5.33
CA GLU A 325 -18.90 -14.86 5.98
C GLU A 325 -18.71 -16.31 6.44
N ALA A 326 -18.12 -17.17 5.59
CA ALA A 326 -17.79 -18.55 5.94
C ALA A 326 -16.77 -18.63 7.08
N GLY A 327 -15.87 -17.65 7.18
CA GLY A 327 -14.94 -17.45 8.29
C GLY A 327 -15.56 -16.88 9.57
N GLY A 328 -16.89 -16.65 9.60
CA GLY A 328 -17.61 -16.13 10.77
C GLY A 328 -17.61 -14.60 10.91
N TRP A 329 -17.18 -13.87 9.89
CA TRP A 329 -17.21 -12.41 9.90
C TRP A 329 -18.60 -11.88 9.54
N ARG A 330 -19.01 -10.81 10.19
CA ARG A 330 -20.17 -10.03 9.76
C ARG A 330 -19.76 -9.09 8.62
N VAL A 331 -20.07 -9.47 7.39
CA VAL A 331 -19.73 -8.65 6.22
C VAL A 331 -20.69 -7.45 6.09
N VAL A 332 -20.10 -6.29 5.83
CA VAL A 332 -20.81 -5.06 5.50
C VAL A 332 -20.25 -4.51 4.20
N ARG A 333 -21.14 -4.27 3.24
CA ARG A 333 -20.73 -3.79 1.90
C ARG A 333 -20.58 -2.27 1.89
N ILE A 334 -19.51 -1.78 1.26
CA ILE A 334 -19.19 -0.35 1.12
C ILE A 334 -18.95 -0.04 -0.35
N PRO A 335 -19.45 1.09 -0.91
CA PRO A 335 -19.23 1.42 -2.32
C PRO A 335 -17.73 1.36 -2.66
N GLU A 336 -17.41 0.82 -3.84
CA GLU A 336 -16.03 0.78 -4.34
C GLU A 336 -16.00 0.79 -5.87
N VAL A 337 -15.08 1.55 -6.47
CA VAL A 337 -14.91 1.58 -7.93
C VAL A 337 -13.60 0.90 -8.31
N PRO A 338 -13.65 -0.27 -8.94
CA PRO A 338 -12.45 -0.95 -9.43
C PRO A 338 -12.03 -0.42 -10.81
N PHE A 339 -10.71 -0.39 -11.04
CA PHE A 339 -10.08 -0.03 -12.30
C PHE A 339 -8.96 -1.03 -12.62
N LEU A 340 -8.99 -1.66 -13.78
CA LEU A 340 -7.91 -2.49 -14.32
C LEU A 340 -7.40 -3.59 -13.35
N ASP A 341 -8.24 -4.06 -12.43
CA ASP A 341 -7.90 -5.13 -11.48
C ASP A 341 -6.69 -4.85 -10.55
N LYS A 342 -6.29 -3.62 -10.39
CA LYS A 342 -5.16 -3.23 -9.54
C LYS A 342 -5.28 -1.85 -8.90
N THR A 343 -6.23 -1.06 -9.34
CA THR A 343 -6.47 0.32 -8.88
C THR A 343 -7.93 0.44 -8.46
N TYR A 344 -8.18 1.10 -7.34
CA TYR A 344 -9.52 1.18 -6.77
C TYR A 344 -9.75 2.56 -6.13
N MET A 345 -10.96 3.10 -6.25
CA MET A 345 -11.45 4.07 -5.27
C MET A 345 -11.91 3.28 -4.05
N ALA A 346 -10.95 2.91 -3.22
CA ALA A 346 -11.11 1.99 -2.09
C ALA A 346 -11.38 2.74 -0.79
N TYR A 347 -12.62 2.81 -0.35
CA TYR A 347 -12.99 3.37 0.95
C TYR A 347 -12.56 2.49 2.12
N THR A 348 -12.23 1.22 1.86
CA THR A 348 -11.70 0.26 2.83
C THR A 348 -10.25 0.53 3.22
N ASN A 349 -9.45 1.16 2.34
CA ASN A 349 -8.04 1.44 2.60
C ASN A 349 -7.86 2.70 3.47
N GLY A 350 -8.44 2.65 4.67
CA GLY A 350 -8.39 3.69 5.70
C GLY A 350 -7.36 3.39 6.78
N VAL A 351 -7.35 4.25 7.80
CA VAL A 351 -6.60 4.05 9.06
C VAL A 351 -7.60 4.10 10.21
N TYR A 352 -7.47 3.20 11.16
CA TYR A 352 -8.46 3.00 12.22
C TYR A 352 -7.85 3.13 13.60
N GLU A 353 -8.60 3.76 14.52
CA GLU A 353 -8.21 3.94 15.91
C GLU A 353 -9.41 3.76 16.83
N THR A 354 -9.19 3.12 17.99
CA THR A 354 -10.10 3.16 19.13
C THR A 354 -9.36 3.76 20.32
N ARG A 355 -9.76 4.97 20.74
CA ARG A 355 -9.13 5.69 21.85
C ARG A 355 -10.19 6.11 22.86
N GLY A 356 -10.06 5.65 24.11
CA GLY A 356 -11.02 5.97 25.18
C GLY A 356 -12.46 5.58 24.81
N GLY A 357 -12.65 4.47 24.12
CA GLY A 357 -13.96 4.00 23.66
C GLY A 357 -14.49 4.69 22.38
N ALA A 358 -13.88 5.78 21.95
CA ALA A 358 -14.24 6.43 20.69
C ALA A 358 -13.55 5.76 19.49
N ARG A 359 -14.31 5.39 18.47
CA ARG A 359 -13.82 4.79 17.23
C ARG A 359 -13.70 5.86 16.14
N THR A 360 -12.54 5.99 15.55
CA THR A 360 -12.25 6.95 14.46
C THR A 360 -11.72 6.21 13.24
N ALA A 361 -12.29 6.49 12.06
CA ALA A 361 -11.81 6.04 10.77
C ALA A 361 -11.34 7.25 9.96
N TRP A 362 -10.08 7.27 9.58
CA TRP A 362 -9.58 8.17 8.53
C TRP A 362 -9.88 7.53 7.19
N MET A 363 -10.98 7.96 6.60
CA MET A 363 -11.54 7.38 5.38
C MET A 363 -11.03 8.13 4.15
N PRO A 364 -10.50 7.42 3.13
CA PRO A 364 -10.19 8.05 1.85
C PRO A 364 -11.42 8.72 1.25
N VAL A 365 -11.25 9.89 0.62
CA VAL A 365 -12.26 10.56 -0.20
C VAL A 365 -11.68 10.92 -1.56
N PHE A 366 -12.51 10.80 -2.60
CA PHE A 366 -12.07 10.85 -4.00
C PHE A 366 -12.66 12.01 -4.79
N ASP A 367 -13.27 12.98 -4.11
CA ASP A 367 -13.98 14.13 -4.71
C ASP A 367 -15.14 13.68 -5.63
N VAL A 368 -15.81 12.58 -5.24
CA VAL A 368 -17.09 12.11 -5.80
C VAL A 368 -18.14 12.20 -4.69
N PRO A 369 -18.79 13.37 -4.48
CA PRO A 369 -19.50 13.69 -3.24
C PRO A 369 -20.57 12.68 -2.83
N GLU A 370 -21.34 12.16 -3.80
CA GLU A 370 -22.38 11.17 -3.50
C GLU A 370 -21.80 9.83 -3.08
N LEU A 371 -20.69 9.41 -3.72
CA LEU A 371 -20.02 8.16 -3.38
C LEU A 371 -19.32 8.27 -2.01
N ASP A 372 -18.60 9.40 -1.79
CA ASP A 372 -17.96 9.72 -0.51
C ASP A 372 -18.98 9.75 0.65
N ALA A 373 -20.18 10.33 0.40
CA ALA A 373 -21.24 10.39 1.40
C ALA A 373 -21.81 9.00 1.71
N LYS A 374 -22.01 8.14 0.71
CA LYS A 374 -22.50 6.77 0.92
C LYS A 374 -21.48 5.93 1.71
N ALA A 375 -20.20 6.02 1.39
CA ALA A 375 -19.15 5.34 2.12
C ALA A 375 -19.07 5.81 3.59
N ARG A 376 -19.15 7.13 3.82
CA ARG A 376 -19.22 7.71 5.16
C ARG A 376 -20.38 7.15 5.97
N ALA A 377 -21.58 7.09 5.38
CA ALA A 377 -22.78 6.59 6.05
C ALA A 377 -22.62 5.12 6.51
N VAL A 378 -21.87 4.29 5.76
CA VAL A 378 -21.56 2.91 6.17
C VAL A 378 -20.72 2.93 7.47
N TYR A 379 -19.64 3.70 7.54
CA TYR A 379 -18.82 3.80 8.74
C TYR A 379 -19.61 4.33 9.94
N GLU A 380 -20.41 5.39 9.74
CA GLU A 380 -21.21 6.01 10.79
C GLU A 380 -22.29 5.05 11.31
N SER A 381 -22.89 4.23 10.43
CA SER A 381 -23.85 3.18 10.84
C SER A 381 -23.25 2.11 11.73
N LEU A 382 -21.93 1.91 11.63
CA LEU A 382 -21.15 1.02 12.47
C LEU A 382 -20.61 1.70 13.73
N GLY A 383 -20.95 2.97 13.95
CA GLY A 383 -20.55 3.76 15.12
C GLY A 383 -19.13 4.32 15.05
N TRP A 384 -18.57 4.47 13.84
CA TRP A 384 -17.28 5.11 13.62
C TRP A 384 -17.46 6.61 13.34
N ARG A 385 -16.63 7.44 13.98
CA ARG A 385 -16.45 8.83 13.57
C ARG A 385 -15.57 8.85 12.33
N VAL A 386 -16.06 9.45 11.25
CA VAL A 386 -15.30 9.57 10.00
C VAL A 386 -14.51 10.87 9.97
N ARG A 387 -13.22 10.76 9.70
CA ARG A 387 -12.34 11.85 9.32
C ARG A 387 -11.98 11.66 7.84
N PRO A 388 -12.46 12.52 6.93
CA PRO A 388 -12.16 12.39 5.51
C PRO A 388 -10.69 12.74 5.24
N VAL A 389 -10.06 11.97 4.35
CA VAL A 389 -8.70 12.20 3.88
C VAL A 389 -8.70 12.26 2.36
N ARG A 390 -8.33 13.40 1.79
CA ARG A 390 -8.29 13.60 0.34
C ARG A 390 -7.15 12.80 -0.29
N VAL A 391 -7.52 11.85 -1.15
CA VAL A 391 -6.56 10.94 -1.79
C VAL A 391 -6.71 10.90 -3.32
N ARG A 392 -7.49 11.83 -3.90
CA ARG A 392 -7.79 11.82 -5.33
C ARG A 392 -6.53 11.74 -6.21
N LYS A 393 -5.45 12.38 -5.81
CA LYS A 393 -4.19 12.36 -6.56
C LYS A 393 -3.36 11.08 -6.34
N LEU A 394 -3.74 10.25 -5.38
CA LEU A 394 -2.96 9.09 -4.94
C LEU A 394 -3.49 7.77 -5.46
N TYR A 395 -4.82 7.58 -5.50
CA TYR A 395 -5.38 6.25 -5.77
C TYR A 395 -4.97 5.70 -7.14
N ALA A 396 -4.77 6.57 -8.14
CA ALA A 396 -4.26 6.18 -9.45
C ALA A 396 -2.84 5.60 -9.40
N LEU A 397 -2.08 5.88 -8.32
CA LEU A 397 -0.77 5.28 -8.04
C LEU A 397 -0.89 3.98 -7.23
N HIS A 398 -2.05 3.36 -7.25
CA HIS A 398 -2.37 2.07 -6.63
C HIS A 398 -2.35 2.06 -5.09
N GLY A 399 -2.67 3.18 -4.44
CA GLY A 399 -2.75 3.24 -2.97
C GLY A 399 -3.51 4.45 -2.45
N THR A 400 -3.90 4.41 -1.17
CA THR A 400 -4.55 5.52 -0.48
C THR A 400 -3.91 5.74 0.89
N ILE A 401 -4.63 6.36 1.85
CA ILE A 401 -4.07 6.73 3.16
C ILE A 401 -3.58 5.51 3.97
N GLY A 402 -4.26 4.36 3.87
CA GLY A 402 -3.82 3.14 4.54
C GLY A 402 -2.43 2.69 4.12
N CYS A 403 -2.07 2.88 2.83
CA CYS A 403 -0.74 2.55 2.31
C CYS A 403 0.35 3.56 2.73
N LEU A 404 -0.02 4.80 3.05
CA LEU A 404 0.91 5.86 3.46
C LEU A 404 1.32 5.78 4.94
N VAL A 405 0.61 4.99 5.75
CA VAL A 405 0.77 4.98 7.21
C VAL A 405 1.03 3.56 7.71
N ASN A 406 2.13 3.37 8.44
CA ASN A 406 2.37 2.15 9.19
C ASN A 406 2.25 2.46 10.70
N VAL A 407 1.37 1.76 11.41
CA VAL A 407 1.21 1.95 12.86
C VAL A 407 2.26 1.14 13.59
N LEU A 408 3.16 1.81 14.30
CA LEU A 408 4.30 1.20 14.99
C LEU A 408 4.00 0.80 16.43
N ALA A 409 3.04 1.46 17.07
CA ALA A 409 2.60 1.15 18.42
C ALA A 409 1.12 1.47 18.61
N ARG A 410 0.45 0.58 19.32
CA ARG A 410 -0.94 0.78 19.76
C ARG A 410 -1.04 0.66 21.26
N GLY A 411 -1.79 1.57 21.87
CA GLY A 411 -2.17 1.50 23.27
C GLY A 411 -3.31 0.51 23.52
N ALA A 412 -3.57 0.24 24.80
CA ALA A 412 -4.73 -0.54 25.23
C ALA A 412 -6.04 0.15 24.79
N ARG A 413 -7.12 -0.65 24.68
CA ARG A 413 -8.47 -0.16 24.41
C ARG A 413 -8.99 0.78 25.47
#